data_a4dcea56b77a4e1c349ce9bc8a28560f
#
_entry.id   a4dcea56b77a4e1c349ce9bc8a28560f
#
_cell.length_a   1.000
_cell.length_b   1.000
_cell.length_c   1.000
_cell.angle_alpha   90.00
_cell.angle_beta   90.00
_cell.angle_gamma   90.00
#
_symmetry.space_group_name_H-M   'P 1'
#
loop_
_entity.id
_entity.type
_entity.pdbx_description
1 polymer ?
#
loop_
_entity_poly.entity_id
_entity_poly.type
_entity_poly.pdbx_seq_one_letter_code
_entity_poly.pdbx_strand_id
1 'polypeptide(L)'
;IEDMNTSQRVIDYIKDVAEFIPTKDGLISASKLLEQFLFDAAMQYAPIEKLSGGEKKRLYLLKVLAEAPNVLLLDEITNDIDIPTLTILEDYLNSFAGIVIAVSHDRYFLDNLADRIFEFDRDGNLTQYEGGYTDYLEAKKRKGLSEEILSAKSSASKNVSADSAEEKESVKTWKQNRPSKLKFSYKEQREFETIDDDIAALE
;
A
#
# COMPACT_ATOMS: atom_id res chain seq x y z
N ILE A 1 8.13 -24.50 7.03
CA ILE A 1 7.14 -25.14 7.90
C ILE A 1 7.52 -26.62 8.13
N GLU A 2 8.19 -27.28 7.19
CA GLU A 2 8.62 -28.68 7.32
C GLU A 2 9.63 -28.93 8.45
N ASP A 3 10.42 -27.91 8.84
CA ASP A 3 11.44 -27.99 9.89
C ASP A 3 10.92 -27.66 11.30
N MET A 4 9.60 -27.53 11.49
CA MET A 4 9.01 -27.16 12.76
C MET A 4 8.91 -28.38 13.68
N ASN A 5 9.53 -28.33 14.87
CA ASN A 5 9.35 -29.39 15.89
C ASN A 5 7.94 -29.33 16.48
N THR A 6 7.03 -30.14 15.96
CA THR A 6 5.61 -30.10 16.30
C THR A 6 5.30 -30.52 17.72
N SER A 7 6.20 -31.24 18.41
CA SER A 7 6.02 -31.66 19.81
C SER A 7 6.32 -30.55 20.82
N GLN A 8 6.99 -29.48 20.38
CA GLN A 8 7.36 -28.34 21.20
C GLN A 8 6.15 -27.43 21.47
N ARG A 9 6.17 -26.75 22.62
CA ARG A 9 5.14 -25.73 22.90
C ARG A 9 5.39 -24.49 22.05
N VAL A 10 4.30 -23.80 21.68
CA VAL A 10 4.33 -22.56 20.87
C VAL A 10 5.27 -21.51 21.47
N ILE A 11 5.18 -21.28 22.79
CA ILE A 11 6.02 -20.28 23.49
C ILE A 11 7.50 -20.63 23.45
N ASP A 12 7.83 -21.93 23.60
CA ASP A 12 9.22 -22.38 23.61
C ASP A 12 9.84 -22.22 22.22
N TYR A 13 9.07 -22.45 21.15
CA TYR A 13 9.51 -22.28 19.78
C TYR A 13 9.97 -20.85 19.46
N ILE A 14 9.27 -19.84 20.01
CA ILE A 14 9.70 -18.43 19.86
C ILE A 14 10.83 -18.09 20.82
N LYS A 15 10.82 -18.61 22.07
CA LYS A 15 11.89 -18.38 23.05
C LYS A 15 13.24 -18.96 22.63
N ASP A 16 13.25 -20.03 21.84
CA ASP A 16 14.49 -20.60 21.28
C ASP A 16 15.19 -19.62 20.33
N VAL A 17 14.43 -18.68 19.74
CA VAL A 17 14.98 -17.60 18.90
C VAL A 17 15.36 -16.40 19.78
N ALA A 18 14.40 -15.88 20.55
CA ALA A 18 14.61 -14.74 21.43
C ALA A 18 13.60 -14.74 22.57
N GLU A 19 14.06 -14.54 23.82
CA GLU A 19 13.18 -14.33 24.96
C GLU A 19 12.60 -12.90 24.97
N PHE A 20 13.39 -11.94 24.49
CA PHE A 20 13.00 -10.53 24.35
C PHE A 20 13.32 -10.05 22.94
N ILE A 21 12.34 -9.44 22.29
CA ILE A 21 12.39 -8.97 20.92
C ILE A 21 12.48 -7.44 20.93
N PRO A 22 13.47 -6.83 20.24
CA PRO A 22 13.57 -5.38 20.16
C PRO A 22 12.50 -4.80 19.25
N THR A 23 11.85 -3.75 19.70
CA THR A 23 10.90 -2.93 18.95
C THR A 23 11.28 -1.46 19.06
N LYS A 24 10.65 -0.56 18.31
CA LYS A 24 10.86 0.89 18.45
C LYS A 24 10.56 1.39 19.87
N ASP A 25 9.60 0.78 20.54
CA ASP A 25 9.15 1.16 21.87
C ASP A 25 9.91 0.47 23.02
N GLY A 26 10.89 -0.37 22.68
CA GLY A 26 11.71 -1.11 23.64
C GLY A 26 11.67 -2.62 23.42
N LEU A 27 11.98 -3.36 24.48
CA LEU A 27 11.98 -4.83 24.44
C LEU A 27 10.61 -5.38 24.83
N ILE A 28 10.04 -6.26 24.00
CA ILE A 28 8.85 -7.04 24.34
C ILE A 28 9.21 -8.50 24.55
N SER A 29 8.51 -9.18 25.46
CA SER A 29 8.72 -10.62 25.67
C SER A 29 8.09 -11.46 24.54
N ALA A 30 8.64 -12.68 24.33
CA ALA A 30 8.08 -13.64 23.38
C ALA A 30 6.59 -13.91 23.64
N SER A 31 6.17 -13.98 24.91
CA SER A 31 4.75 -14.17 25.26
C SER A 31 3.89 -12.97 24.83
N LYS A 32 4.40 -11.73 24.97
CA LYS A 32 3.69 -10.52 24.56
C LYS A 32 3.56 -10.43 23.05
N LEU A 33 4.61 -10.79 22.29
CA LEU A 33 4.56 -10.85 20.84
C LEU A 33 3.52 -11.89 20.37
N LEU A 34 3.52 -13.08 20.97
CA LEU A 34 2.52 -14.11 20.68
C LEU A 34 1.10 -13.64 20.96
N GLU A 35 0.87 -12.95 22.10
CA GLU A 35 -0.44 -12.40 22.45
C GLU A 35 -0.90 -11.35 21.40
N GLN A 36 -0.02 -10.45 20.95
CA GLN A 36 -0.34 -9.50 19.90
C GLN A 36 -0.79 -10.19 18.60
N PHE A 37 -0.18 -11.31 18.26
CA PHE A 37 -0.55 -12.11 17.09
C PHE A 37 -1.59 -13.19 17.37
N LEU A 38 -2.49 -12.95 18.31
CA LEU A 38 -3.68 -13.78 18.60
C LEU A 38 -3.37 -15.20 19.09
N PHE A 39 -2.22 -15.41 19.73
CA PHE A 39 -1.97 -16.63 20.50
C PHE A 39 -2.26 -16.37 21.97
N ASP A 40 -3.43 -16.81 22.43
CA ASP A 40 -3.80 -16.70 23.84
C ASP A 40 -2.90 -17.58 24.74
N ALA A 41 -3.02 -17.40 26.06
CA ALA A 41 -2.21 -18.14 27.01
C ALA A 41 -2.36 -19.67 26.88
N ALA A 42 -3.54 -20.17 26.56
CA ALA A 42 -3.77 -21.60 26.38
C ALA A 42 -3.05 -22.12 25.12
N MET A 43 -3.11 -21.36 24.03
CA MET A 43 -2.41 -21.69 22.79
C MET A 43 -0.89 -21.61 22.94
N GLN A 44 -0.37 -20.63 23.69
CA GLN A 44 1.08 -20.47 23.91
C GLN A 44 1.72 -21.69 24.59
N TYR A 45 1.00 -22.34 25.52
CA TYR A 45 1.48 -23.52 26.22
C TYR A 45 1.07 -24.84 25.58
N ALA A 46 0.28 -24.80 24.50
CA ALA A 46 -0.08 -25.99 23.74
C ALA A 46 1.08 -26.44 22.82
N PRO A 47 1.18 -27.74 22.50
CA PRO A 47 2.12 -28.23 21.49
C PRO A 47 1.70 -27.74 20.10
N ILE A 48 2.70 -27.45 19.25
CA ILE A 48 2.51 -26.93 17.88
C ILE A 48 1.68 -27.87 17.01
N GLU A 49 1.70 -29.18 17.27
CA GLU A 49 0.90 -30.15 16.53
C GLU A 49 -0.61 -29.87 16.58
N LYS A 50 -1.10 -29.23 17.68
CA LYS A 50 -2.52 -28.89 17.88
C LYS A 50 -2.94 -27.66 17.10
N LEU A 51 -2.01 -26.89 16.56
CA LEU A 51 -2.31 -25.72 15.75
C LEU A 51 -2.85 -26.10 14.38
N SER A 52 -3.80 -25.33 13.89
CA SER A 52 -4.26 -25.38 12.50
C SER A 52 -3.16 -24.98 11.52
N GLY A 53 -3.35 -25.24 10.23
CA GLY A 53 -2.38 -24.86 9.19
C GLY A 53 -2.13 -23.36 9.14
N GLY A 54 -3.17 -22.53 9.29
CA GLY A 54 -3.05 -21.06 9.32
C GLY A 54 -2.31 -20.56 10.56
N GLU A 55 -2.58 -21.13 11.74
CA GLU A 55 -1.87 -20.81 12.98
C GLU A 55 -0.38 -21.21 12.91
N LYS A 56 -0.05 -22.32 12.26
CA LYS A 56 1.35 -22.71 12.02
C LYS A 56 2.06 -21.72 11.10
N LYS A 57 1.41 -21.23 10.03
CA LYS A 57 1.97 -20.20 9.15
C LYS A 57 2.20 -18.91 9.92
N ARG A 58 1.23 -18.48 10.72
CA ARG A 58 1.34 -17.30 11.60
C ARG A 58 2.46 -17.45 12.63
N LEU A 59 2.60 -18.63 13.25
CA LEU A 59 3.71 -18.89 14.17
C LEU A 59 5.08 -18.86 13.49
N TYR A 60 5.17 -19.37 12.27
CA TYR A 60 6.41 -19.29 11.49
C TYR A 60 6.79 -17.85 11.14
N LEU A 61 5.80 -17.04 10.75
CA LEU A 61 6.02 -15.61 10.56
C LEU A 61 6.57 -14.95 11.83
N LEU A 62 5.96 -15.23 12.99
CA LEU A 62 6.42 -14.70 14.27
C LEU A 62 7.86 -15.09 14.60
N LYS A 63 8.28 -16.30 14.25
CA LYS A 63 9.67 -16.71 14.41
C LYS A 63 10.61 -15.80 13.62
N VAL A 64 10.29 -15.54 12.33
CA VAL A 64 11.08 -14.64 11.47
C VAL A 64 11.14 -13.23 12.05
N LEU A 65 10.01 -12.71 12.56
CA LEU A 65 9.97 -11.38 13.19
C LEU A 65 10.76 -11.35 14.51
N ALA A 66 10.74 -12.44 15.29
CA ALA A 66 11.49 -12.55 16.55
C ALA A 66 13.02 -12.57 16.34
N GLU A 67 13.50 -13.00 15.17
CA GLU A 67 14.92 -12.91 14.78
C GLU A 67 15.41 -11.46 14.64
N ALA A 68 14.49 -10.49 14.65
CA ALA A 68 14.75 -9.06 14.51
C ALA A 68 15.67 -8.71 13.31
N PRO A 69 15.32 -9.13 12.08
CA PRO A 69 16.15 -8.91 10.91
C PRO A 69 16.28 -7.40 10.60
N ASN A 70 17.37 -6.98 9.97
CA ASN A 70 17.51 -5.60 9.50
C ASN A 70 16.77 -5.33 8.19
N VAL A 71 16.52 -6.38 7.39
CA VAL A 71 15.80 -6.32 6.12
C VAL A 71 14.79 -7.47 6.10
N LEU A 72 13.54 -7.16 5.84
CA LEU A 72 12.45 -8.10 5.74
C LEU A 72 11.92 -8.12 4.30
N LEU A 73 11.92 -9.31 3.69
CA LEU A 73 11.37 -9.53 2.35
C LEU A 73 10.05 -10.30 2.49
N LEU A 74 8.97 -9.69 2.04
CA LEU A 74 7.62 -10.27 2.06
C LEU A 74 7.15 -10.49 0.63
N ASP A 75 6.93 -11.75 0.26
CA ASP A 75 6.43 -12.12 -1.05
C ASP A 75 5.03 -12.72 -0.91
N GLU A 76 4.02 -11.99 -1.42
CA GLU A 76 2.60 -12.37 -1.44
C GLU A 76 2.04 -12.87 -0.08
N ILE A 77 2.53 -12.30 1.03
CA ILE A 77 2.16 -12.72 2.38
C ILE A 77 0.65 -12.59 2.65
N THR A 78 -0.02 -11.67 1.96
CA THR A 78 -1.46 -11.40 2.08
C THR A 78 -2.34 -12.57 1.66
N ASN A 79 -1.81 -13.49 0.83
CA ASN A 79 -2.54 -14.67 0.38
C ASN A 79 -2.59 -15.79 1.45
N ASP A 80 -1.69 -15.74 2.41
CA ASP A 80 -1.45 -16.83 3.36
C ASP A 80 -1.96 -16.57 4.77
N ILE A 81 -2.41 -15.33 5.04
CA ILE A 81 -2.75 -14.85 6.39
C ILE A 81 -4.21 -14.37 6.40
N ASP A 82 -4.92 -14.60 7.51
CA ASP A 82 -6.26 -14.07 7.73
C ASP A 82 -6.25 -12.54 7.98
N ILE A 83 -7.37 -11.89 7.70
CA ILE A 83 -7.52 -10.42 7.80
C ILE A 83 -7.12 -9.89 9.19
N PRO A 84 -7.57 -10.47 10.34
CA PRO A 84 -7.15 -10.00 11.65
C PRO A 84 -5.64 -10.07 11.86
N THR A 85 -4.99 -11.13 11.41
CA THR A 85 -3.53 -11.27 11.50
C THR A 85 -2.82 -10.28 10.58
N LEU A 86 -3.38 -10.01 9.39
CA LEU A 86 -2.82 -9.03 8.45
C LEU A 86 -2.81 -7.62 9.04
N THR A 87 -3.90 -7.19 9.67
CA THR A 87 -3.97 -5.88 10.36
C THR A 87 -2.90 -5.76 11.45
N ILE A 88 -2.70 -6.81 12.26
CA ILE A 88 -1.67 -6.82 13.30
C ILE A 88 -0.26 -6.78 12.68
N LEU A 89 -0.07 -7.48 11.56
CA LEU A 89 1.19 -7.46 10.82
C LEU A 89 1.48 -6.07 10.27
N GLU A 90 0.50 -5.38 9.68
CA GLU A 90 0.64 -4.00 9.21
C GLU A 90 1.08 -3.06 10.33
N ASP A 91 0.44 -3.12 11.50
CA ASP A 91 0.80 -2.32 12.67
C ASP A 91 2.25 -2.61 13.12
N TYR A 92 2.64 -3.89 13.14
CA TYR A 92 4.00 -4.29 13.48
C TYR A 92 5.02 -3.76 12.46
N LEU A 93 4.75 -3.91 11.15
CA LEU A 93 5.62 -3.46 10.07
C LEU A 93 5.78 -1.93 10.04
N ASN A 94 4.73 -1.17 10.30
CA ASN A 94 4.79 0.29 10.43
C ASN A 94 5.66 0.74 11.61
N SER A 95 5.79 -0.09 12.64
CA SER A 95 6.69 0.12 13.77
C SER A 95 8.06 -0.55 13.60
N PHE A 96 8.31 -1.29 12.52
CA PHE A 96 9.56 -2.00 12.28
C PHE A 96 10.73 -1.04 12.07
N ALA A 97 11.87 -1.31 12.73
CA ALA A 97 13.02 -0.41 12.68
C ALA A 97 13.94 -0.64 11.47
N GLY A 98 13.71 -1.71 10.70
CA GLY A 98 14.49 -2.11 9.55
C GLY A 98 13.86 -1.69 8.21
N ILE A 99 14.36 -2.27 7.14
CA ILE A 99 13.84 -2.09 5.79
C ILE A 99 12.82 -3.20 5.50
N VAL A 100 11.64 -2.83 5.03
CA VAL A 100 10.63 -3.77 4.54
C VAL A 100 10.54 -3.64 3.03
N ILE A 101 10.66 -4.76 2.32
CA ILE A 101 10.42 -4.87 0.88
C ILE A 101 9.29 -5.87 0.71
N ALA A 102 8.16 -5.41 0.19
CA ALA A 102 6.98 -6.23 0.02
C ALA A 102 6.55 -6.33 -1.45
N VAL A 103 6.18 -7.53 -1.86
CA VAL A 103 5.48 -7.80 -3.11
C VAL A 103 4.08 -8.26 -2.73
N SER A 104 3.06 -7.58 -3.22
CA SER A 104 1.66 -7.92 -2.96
C SER A 104 0.73 -7.45 -4.08
N HIS A 105 -0.35 -8.19 -4.28
CA HIS A 105 -1.48 -7.78 -5.11
C HIS A 105 -2.57 -7.05 -4.30
N ASP A 106 -2.46 -7.03 -2.98
CA ASP A 106 -3.38 -6.32 -2.10
C ASP A 106 -3.06 -4.83 -2.06
N ARG A 107 -3.98 -4.03 -2.63
CA ARG A 107 -3.82 -2.58 -2.76
C ARG A 107 -3.91 -1.88 -1.41
N TYR A 108 -4.76 -2.36 -0.51
CA TYR A 108 -4.91 -1.77 0.82
C TYR A 108 -3.67 -2.00 1.66
N PHE A 109 -3.12 -3.21 1.60
CA PHE A 109 -1.84 -3.53 2.25
C PHE A 109 -0.71 -2.62 1.76
N LEU A 110 -0.61 -2.42 0.43
CA LEU A 110 0.40 -1.53 -0.14
C LEU A 110 0.19 -0.06 0.22
N ASP A 111 -1.06 0.42 0.28
CA ASP A 111 -1.36 1.80 0.70
C ASP A 111 -1.04 2.05 2.18
N ASN A 112 -1.24 1.04 3.04
CA ASN A 112 -1.00 1.17 4.48
C ASN A 112 0.48 1.03 4.86
N LEU A 113 1.27 0.33 4.05
CA LEU A 113 2.65 -0.03 4.38
C LEU A 113 3.70 0.74 3.60
N ALA A 114 3.45 1.04 2.31
CA ALA A 114 4.50 1.48 1.41
C ALA A 114 4.71 2.99 1.46
N ASP A 115 5.94 3.43 1.75
CA ASP A 115 6.41 4.80 1.53
C ASP A 115 6.83 5.02 0.07
N ARG A 116 7.12 3.94 -0.65
CA ARG A 116 7.60 3.96 -2.04
C ARG A 116 7.15 2.73 -2.79
N ILE A 117 6.75 2.93 -4.06
CA ILE A 117 6.41 1.85 -4.99
C ILE A 117 7.48 1.78 -6.09
N PHE A 118 7.96 0.56 -6.34
CA PHE A 118 8.86 0.25 -7.44
C PHE A 118 8.11 -0.51 -8.52
N GLU A 119 7.97 0.09 -9.70
CA GLU A 119 7.35 -0.55 -10.87
C GLU A 119 8.43 -1.07 -11.82
N PHE A 120 8.33 -2.34 -12.15
CA PHE A 120 9.09 -2.95 -13.24
C PHE A 120 8.24 -2.94 -14.50
N ASP A 121 8.72 -2.32 -15.57
CA ASP A 121 8.07 -2.40 -16.86
C ASP A 121 8.43 -3.70 -17.61
N ARG A 122 7.81 -3.91 -18.78
CA ARG A 122 8.05 -5.10 -19.60
C ARG A 122 9.47 -5.17 -20.18
N ASP A 123 10.15 -4.04 -20.27
CA ASP A 123 11.51 -3.91 -20.80
C ASP A 123 12.56 -4.04 -19.67
N GLY A 124 12.10 -4.25 -18.43
CA GLY A 124 12.96 -4.43 -17.26
C GLY A 124 13.44 -3.12 -16.64
N ASN A 125 12.91 -1.96 -17.07
CA ASN A 125 13.24 -0.70 -16.43
C ASN A 125 12.51 -0.58 -15.09
N LEU A 126 13.22 -0.01 -14.11
CA LEU A 126 12.70 0.26 -12.77
C LEU A 126 12.29 1.73 -12.67
N THR A 127 11.04 1.97 -12.31
CA THR A 127 10.54 3.32 -12.00
C THR A 127 10.11 3.39 -10.55
N GLN A 128 10.58 4.40 -9.83
CA GLN A 128 10.20 4.66 -8.45
C GLN A 128 9.11 5.72 -8.38
N TYR A 129 8.15 5.50 -7.49
CA TYR A 129 7.08 6.43 -7.13
C TYR A 129 7.10 6.62 -5.61
N GLU A 130 6.93 7.86 -5.14
CA GLU A 130 6.77 8.17 -3.72
C GLU A 130 5.31 7.97 -3.31
N GLY A 131 5.11 7.48 -2.08
CA GLY A 131 3.80 7.21 -1.49
C GLY A 131 3.31 5.78 -1.71
N GLY A 132 2.04 5.54 -1.35
CA GLY A 132 1.36 4.26 -1.43
C GLY A 132 0.86 3.92 -2.84
N TYR A 133 0.03 2.89 -2.92
CA TYR A 133 -0.53 2.43 -4.20
C TYR A 133 -1.45 3.45 -4.86
N THR A 134 -2.21 4.20 -4.08
CA THR A 134 -3.10 5.28 -4.58
C THR A 134 -2.27 6.40 -5.22
N ASP A 135 -1.19 6.85 -4.56
CA ASP A 135 -0.28 7.88 -5.09
C ASP A 135 0.39 7.42 -6.39
N TYR A 136 0.82 6.17 -6.44
CA TYR A 136 1.36 5.54 -7.65
C TYR A 136 0.37 5.60 -8.82
N LEU A 137 -0.91 5.25 -8.60
CA LEU A 137 -1.93 5.30 -9.64
C LEU A 137 -2.16 6.72 -10.16
N GLU A 138 -2.20 7.72 -9.27
CA GLU A 138 -2.32 9.12 -9.66
C GLU A 138 -1.12 9.61 -10.47
N ALA A 139 0.10 9.29 -10.03
CA ALA A 139 1.31 9.64 -10.74
C ALA A 139 1.36 9.02 -12.14
N LYS A 140 0.94 7.77 -12.27
CA LYS A 140 0.84 7.06 -13.55
C LYS A 140 -0.18 7.71 -14.49
N LYS A 141 -1.35 8.11 -13.99
CA LYS A 141 -2.36 8.85 -14.77
C LYS A 141 -1.81 10.19 -15.26
N ARG A 142 -1.09 10.94 -14.42
CA ARG A 142 -0.48 12.22 -14.81
C ARG A 142 0.58 12.04 -15.90
N LYS A 143 1.41 10.99 -15.82
CA LYS A 143 2.40 10.67 -16.88
C LYS A 143 1.72 10.33 -18.20
N GLY A 144 0.70 9.44 -18.20
CA GLY A 144 -0.04 9.07 -19.40
C GLY A 144 -0.71 10.27 -20.09
N LEU A 145 -1.36 11.16 -19.33
CA LEU A 145 -1.92 12.40 -19.85
C LEU A 145 -0.86 13.34 -20.46
N SER A 146 0.33 13.40 -19.85
CA SER A 146 1.43 14.22 -20.35
C SER A 146 1.98 13.68 -21.69
N GLU A 147 2.09 12.37 -21.82
CA GLU A 147 2.54 11.71 -23.06
C GLU A 147 1.52 11.85 -24.19
N GLU A 148 0.22 11.76 -23.91
CA GLU A 148 -0.85 12.02 -24.88
C GLU A 148 -0.83 13.46 -25.37
N ILE A 149 -0.64 14.44 -24.48
CA ILE A 149 -0.55 15.87 -24.86
C ILE A 149 0.70 16.13 -25.71
N LEU A 150 1.83 15.50 -25.38
CA LEU A 150 3.07 15.64 -26.14
C LEU A 150 2.97 14.99 -27.53
N SER A 151 2.35 13.82 -27.62
CA SER A 151 2.11 13.12 -28.88
C SER A 151 1.12 13.89 -29.78
N ALA A 152 0.06 14.47 -29.20
CA ALA A 152 -0.88 15.32 -29.92
C ALA A 152 -0.20 16.61 -30.45
N LYS A 153 0.71 17.21 -29.68
CA LYS A 153 1.50 18.38 -30.15
C LYS A 153 2.50 18.03 -31.23
N SER A 154 3.12 16.85 -31.17
CA SER A 154 4.07 16.39 -32.19
C SER A 154 3.39 16.01 -33.50
N SER A 155 2.17 15.52 -33.48
CA SER A 155 1.35 15.23 -34.65
C SER A 155 0.82 16.53 -35.32
N ALA A 156 0.49 17.53 -34.51
CA ALA A 156 0.08 18.85 -35.02
C ALA A 156 1.23 19.64 -35.69
N SER A 157 2.49 19.38 -35.26
CA SER A 157 3.67 20.06 -35.82
C SER A 157 4.15 19.46 -37.15
N LYS A 158 3.65 18.28 -37.58
CA LYS A 158 4.03 17.65 -38.85
C LYS A 158 3.17 18.02 -40.05
N ASN A 159 2.11 18.84 -39.86
CA ASN A 159 1.19 19.24 -40.93
C ASN A 159 1.34 20.72 -41.36
N VAL A 160 2.46 21.34 -41.06
CA VAL A 160 2.71 22.73 -41.54
C VAL A 160 4.04 22.76 -42.34
N SER A 161 3.97 22.21 -43.53
CA SER A 161 4.94 22.58 -44.59
C SER A 161 4.35 22.24 -45.96
N ALA A 162 3.63 23.18 -46.55
CA ALA A 162 3.44 23.54 -47.93
C ALA A 162 2.07 24.22 -48.09
N ASP A 163 2.00 25.51 -48.06
CA ASP A 163 1.77 26.35 -49.23
C ASP A 163 1.74 27.83 -48.85
N SER A 164 2.18 28.61 -49.83
CA SER A 164 2.52 30.02 -49.75
C SER A 164 1.31 30.94 -49.82
N ALA A 165 1.50 32.13 -49.24
CA ALA A 165 1.07 33.46 -49.69
C ALA A 165 -0.26 34.03 -49.15
N GLU A 166 -0.07 35.20 -48.58
CA GLU A 166 -0.88 36.43 -48.57
C GLU A 166 -1.98 36.67 -47.51
N GLU A 167 -1.59 37.67 -46.74
CA GLU A 167 -2.33 38.88 -46.31
C GLU A 167 -3.40 38.84 -45.22
N LYS A 168 -3.15 39.73 -44.29
CA LYS A 168 -3.97 40.65 -43.49
C LYS A 168 -4.31 40.30 -42.07
N GLU A 169 -3.62 41.10 -41.23
CA GLU A 169 -4.09 41.72 -39.96
C GLU A 169 -5.49 41.38 -39.46
N SER A 170 -5.54 40.87 -38.25
CA SER A 170 -6.40 41.48 -37.22
C SER A 170 -5.95 41.05 -35.83
N VAL A 171 -5.50 42.02 -35.07
CA VAL A 171 -5.33 42.04 -33.63
C VAL A 171 -6.66 41.67 -32.96
N LYS A 172 -6.74 40.58 -32.20
CA LYS A 172 -7.73 40.41 -31.13
C LYS A 172 -7.21 39.59 -29.95
N THR A 173 -6.79 40.36 -28.96
CA THR A 173 -7.09 40.25 -27.53
C THR A 173 -6.98 38.87 -26.88
N TRP A 174 -5.99 38.75 -26.04
CA TRP A 174 -5.82 37.88 -24.91
C TRP A 174 -7.11 37.84 -24.04
N LYS A 175 -7.88 36.78 -24.13
CA LYS A 175 -8.81 36.41 -23.06
C LYS A 175 -8.15 35.40 -22.18
N GLN A 176 -7.81 35.83 -20.97
CA GLN A 176 -7.38 35.02 -19.84
C GLN A 176 -8.27 33.82 -19.69
N ASN A 177 -7.67 32.61 -19.73
CA ASN A 177 -8.32 31.37 -19.27
C ASN A 177 -8.51 31.49 -17.75
N ARG A 178 -9.70 31.87 -17.32
CA ARG A 178 -10.15 31.66 -15.94
C ARG A 178 -10.43 30.17 -15.79
N PRO A 179 -10.06 29.53 -14.66
CA PRO A 179 -10.45 28.15 -14.41
C PRO A 179 -11.97 28.09 -14.43
N SER A 180 -12.51 27.23 -15.28
CA SER A 180 -13.95 26.96 -15.33
C SER A 180 -14.38 26.41 -13.97
N LYS A 181 -15.23 27.11 -13.25
CA LYS A 181 -15.94 26.58 -12.08
C LYS A 181 -16.60 25.28 -12.53
N LEU A 182 -16.31 24.18 -11.83
CA LEU A 182 -17.04 22.93 -11.96
C LEU A 182 -18.54 23.25 -11.82
N LYS A 183 -19.27 23.12 -12.92
CA LYS A 183 -20.74 23.21 -12.88
C LYS A 183 -21.23 21.82 -12.48
N PHE A 184 -21.70 21.72 -11.26
CA PHE A 184 -22.42 20.53 -10.83
C PHE A 184 -23.62 20.30 -11.77
N SER A 185 -23.86 19.04 -12.11
CA SER A 185 -25.06 18.64 -12.80
C SER A 185 -26.26 18.94 -11.89
N TYR A 186 -27.46 19.23 -12.48
CA TYR A 186 -28.69 19.51 -11.72
C TYR A 186 -29.04 18.43 -10.69
N LYS A 187 -28.60 17.19 -10.94
CA LYS A 187 -28.79 16.05 -10.03
C LYS A 187 -27.83 16.10 -8.83
N GLU A 188 -26.58 16.45 -9.06
CA GLU A 188 -25.56 16.60 -8.00
C GLU A 188 -25.83 17.82 -7.11
N GLN A 189 -26.40 18.87 -7.66
CA GLN A 189 -26.75 20.07 -6.90
C GLN A 189 -27.95 19.80 -5.95
N ARG A 190 -28.88 18.96 -6.36
CA ARG A 190 -30.03 18.55 -5.55
C ARG A 190 -29.64 17.56 -4.45
N GLU A 191 -28.70 16.66 -4.71
CA GLU A 191 -28.12 15.77 -3.69
C GLU A 191 -27.34 16.54 -2.63
N PHE A 192 -26.63 17.61 -3.03
CA PHE A 192 -25.90 18.46 -2.09
C PHE A 192 -26.84 19.25 -1.16
N GLU A 193 -27.94 19.79 -1.68
CA GLU A 193 -28.99 20.49 -0.88
C GLU A 193 -29.68 19.55 0.11
N THR A 194 -29.92 18.27 -0.27
CA THR A 194 -30.54 17.31 0.66
C THR A 194 -29.60 16.84 1.76
N ILE A 195 -28.27 16.77 1.51
CA ILE A 195 -27.28 16.39 2.53
C ILE A 195 -27.17 17.48 3.61
N ASP A 196 -27.22 18.77 3.23
CA ASP A 196 -27.14 19.87 4.19
C ASP A 196 -28.42 19.91 5.07
N ASP A 197 -29.61 19.62 4.52
CA ASP A 197 -30.86 19.53 5.27
C ASP A 197 -30.88 18.30 6.21
N ASP A 198 -30.33 17.17 5.79
CA ASP A 198 -30.24 15.97 6.62
C ASP A 198 -29.23 16.13 7.78
N ILE A 199 -28.13 16.86 7.58
CA ILE A 199 -27.18 17.20 8.63
C ILE A 199 -27.80 18.15 9.66
N ALA A 200 -28.55 19.16 9.21
CA ALA A 200 -29.24 20.10 10.09
C ALA A 200 -30.37 19.46 10.91
N ALA A 201 -30.91 18.31 10.47
CA ALA A 201 -31.94 17.56 11.21
C ALA A 201 -31.36 16.61 12.27
N LEU A 202 -30.01 16.37 12.29
CA LEU A 202 -29.32 15.50 13.23
C LEU A 202 -28.58 16.26 14.35
N GLU A 203 -28.53 17.59 14.30
CA GLU A 203 -28.11 18.49 15.38
C GLU A 203 -29.30 18.96 16.23
#